data_33881b31ef5171183d1da2853a0e6c77
#
_entry.id   33881b31ef5171183d1da2853a0e6c77
#
_cell.length_a   1.000
_cell.length_b   1.000
_cell.length_c   1.000
_cell.angle_alpha   90.00
_cell.angle_beta   90.00
_cell.angle_gamma   90.00
#
_symmetry.space_group_name_H-M   'P 1'
#
loop_
_entity.id
_entity.type
_entity.pdbx_description
1 polymer ?
#
loop_
_entity_poly.entity_id
_entity_poly.type
_entity_poly.pdbx_seq_one_letter_code
_entity_poly.pdbx_strand_id
1 'polypeptide(L)'
;NVLAFAPLKDSIIAKGHMLVIPKKHYADFYDIPKEELHNIVDAIKIISQKLKEKYNAEGINILHASGKVAQQSCFHFHIHLIPRYKDDGLDTWPETGYKEDNFPEVYKDIANLF
;
A
#
# COMPACT_ATOMS: atom_id res chain seq x y z
N ASN A 1 -17.82 1.76 -6.53
CA ASN A 1 -17.02 0.55 -6.79
C ASN A 1 -15.85 0.37 -5.82
N VAL A 2 -15.56 1.39 -5.01
CA VAL A 2 -14.46 1.41 -4.06
C VAL A 2 -15.00 1.74 -2.68
N LEU A 3 -14.50 1.06 -1.65
CA LEU A 3 -14.77 1.35 -0.25
C LEU A 3 -13.48 1.79 0.43
N ALA A 4 -13.61 2.77 1.33
CA ALA A 4 -12.51 3.21 2.18
C ALA A 4 -13.02 3.27 3.62
N PHE A 5 -12.28 2.67 4.54
CA PHE A 5 -12.70 2.57 5.94
C PHE A 5 -11.51 2.41 6.87
N ALA A 6 -11.74 2.63 8.16
CA ALA A 6 -10.70 2.42 9.16
C ALA A 6 -10.43 0.93 9.36
N PRO A 7 -9.16 0.53 9.60
CA PRO A 7 -8.87 -0.84 10.03
C PRO A 7 -9.54 -1.14 11.38
N LEU A 8 -9.51 -2.40 11.77
CA LEU A 8 -9.93 -2.77 13.14
C LEU A 8 -9.09 -1.96 14.14
N LYS A 9 -9.71 -1.59 15.25
CA LYS A 9 -9.15 -0.70 16.27
C LYS A 9 -7.69 -1.04 16.63
N ASP A 10 -7.41 -2.32 16.86
CA ASP A 10 -6.08 -2.76 17.28
C ASP A 10 -5.06 -2.79 16.13
N SER A 11 -5.51 -2.58 14.90
CA SER A 11 -4.66 -2.56 13.71
C SER A 11 -4.40 -1.15 13.18
N ILE A 12 -4.97 -0.13 13.81
CA ILE A 12 -4.73 1.27 13.45
C ILE A 12 -3.36 1.68 13.98
N ILE A 13 -2.46 2.10 13.08
CA ILE A 13 -1.09 2.44 13.44
C ILE A 13 -0.78 3.93 13.35
N ALA A 14 -1.69 4.73 12.81
CA ALA A 14 -1.52 6.17 12.68
C ALA A 14 -2.87 6.85 12.65
N LYS A 15 -2.91 8.12 13.05
CA LYS A 15 -4.11 8.93 12.90
C LYS A 15 -4.47 9.08 11.43
N GLY A 16 -5.66 8.64 11.07
CA GLY A 16 -6.11 8.68 9.68
C GLY A 16 -5.73 7.46 8.85
N HIS A 17 -5.21 6.40 9.47
CA HIS A 17 -4.92 5.14 8.78
C HIS A 17 -6.21 4.61 8.16
N MET A 18 -6.20 4.37 6.85
CA MET A 18 -7.37 3.90 6.08
C MET A 18 -7.01 2.67 5.28
N LEU A 19 -8.02 1.83 5.07
CA LEU A 19 -7.96 0.75 4.07
C LEU A 19 -8.81 1.15 2.88
N VAL A 20 -8.31 0.88 1.67
CA VAL A 20 -9.03 1.10 0.43
C VAL A 20 -9.14 -0.22 -0.30
N ILE A 21 -10.37 -0.63 -0.63
CA ILE A 21 -10.65 -1.91 -1.27
C ILE A 21 -11.61 -1.73 -2.45
N PRO A 22 -11.57 -2.64 -3.44
CA PRO A 22 -12.65 -2.76 -4.40
C PRO A 22 -13.86 -3.42 -3.72
N LYS A 23 -15.07 -3.07 -4.15
CA LYS A 23 -16.27 -3.74 -3.62
C LYS A 23 -16.33 -5.20 -4.02
N LYS A 24 -15.93 -5.52 -5.26
CA LYS A 24 -15.82 -6.91 -5.71
C LYS A 24 -14.62 -7.58 -5.06
N HIS A 25 -14.71 -8.88 -4.88
CA HIS A 25 -13.63 -9.66 -4.30
C HIS A 25 -12.55 -9.97 -5.32
N TYR A 26 -11.32 -9.58 -5.00
CA TYR A 26 -10.09 -10.00 -5.68
C TYR A 26 -9.09 -10.34 -4.59
N ALA A 27 -8.34 -11.40 -4.76
CA ALA A 27 -7.43 -11.85 -3.72
C ALA A 27 -6.21 -10.93 -3.55
N ASP A 28 -5.61 -10.50 -4.65
CA ASP A 28 -4.34 -9.79 -4.63
C ASP A 28 -4.14 -8.95 -5.89
N PHE A 29 -2.95 -8.40 -6.04
CA PHE A 29 -2.56 -7.54 -7.16
C PHE A 29 -2.53 -8.30 -8.49
N TYR A 30 -2.21 -9.59 -8.44
CA TYR A 30 -2.19 -10.41 -9.66
C TYR A 30 -3.59 -10.75 -10.15
N ASP A 31 -4.56 -10.80 -9.25
CA ASP A 31 -5.95 -11.18 -9.52
C ASP A 31 -6.81 -9.99 -9.97
N ILE A 32 -6.55 -8.81 -9.42
CA ILE A 32 -7.40 -7.63 -9.65
C ILE A 32 -7.26 -7.08 -11.08
N PRO A 33 -8.39 -6.80 -11.78
CA PRO A 33 -8.32 -6.19 -13.11
C PRO A 33 -7.79 -4.74 -13.07
N LYS A 34 -7.16 -4.36 -14.16
CA LYS A 34 -6.57 -3.03 -14.33
C LYS A 34 -7.58 -1.90 -14.12
N GLU A 35 -8.80 -2.04 -14.60
CA GLU A 35 -9.86 -1.05 -14.46
C GLU A 35 -10.22 -0.79 -12.99
N GLU A 36 -10.24 -1.86 -12.19
CA GLU A 36 -10.49 -1.75 -10.75
C GLU A 36 -9.34 -1.01 -10.06
N LEU A 37 -8.10 -1.28 -10.48
CA LEU A 37 -6.92 -0.56 -9.96
C LEU A 37 -7.00 0.94 -10.27
N HIS A 38 -7.46 1.32 -11.47
CA HIS A 38 -7.65 2.73 -11.82
C HIS A 38 -8.62 3.42 -10.85
N ASN A 39 -9.73 2.77 -10.55
CA ASN A 39 -10.73 3.30 -9.60
C ASN A 39 -10.14 3.45 -8.20
N ILE A 40 -9.32 2.49 -7.79
CA ILE A 40 -8.65 2.54 -6.47
C ILE A 40 -7.65 3.68 -6.41
N VAL A 41 -6.84 3.86 -7.44
CA VAL A 41 -5.84 4.94 -7.50
C VAL A 41 -6.53 6.31 -7.46
N ASP A 42 -7.63 6.48 -8.19
CA ASP A 42 -8.43 7.71 -8.13
C ASP A 42 -8.92 8.00 -6.71
N ALA A 43 -9.45 6.98 -6.04
CA ALA A 43 -9.92 7.10 -4.66
C ALA A 43 -8.78 7.46 -3.70
N ILE A 44 -7.64 6.80 -3.83
CA ILE A 44 -6.45 7.04 -3.01
C ILE A 44 -5.99 8.49 -3.16
N LYS A 45 -5.97 9.00 -4.37
CA LYS A 45 -5.56 10.39 -4.63
C LYS A 45 -6.44 11.38 -3.87
N ILE A 46 -7.75 11.20 -3.95
CA ILE A 46 -8.72 12.07 -3.29
C ILE A 46 -8.60 11.97 -1.76
N ILE A 47 -8.56 10.75 -1.24
CA ILE A 47 -8.50 10.51 0.21
C ILE A 47 -7.20 11.06 0.80
N SER A 48 -6.07 10.78 0.16
CA SER A 48 -4.76 11.25 0.61
C SER A 48 -4.70 12.77 0.72
N GLN A 49 -5.25 13.45 -0.27
CA GLN A 49 -5.32 14.91 -0.27
C GLN A 49 -6.15 15.44 0.91
N LYS A 50 -7.31 14.83 1.15
CA LYS A 50 -8.20 15.21 2.25
C LYS A 50 -7.58 14.93 3.62
N LEU A 51 -6.87 13.84 3.78
CA LEU A 51 -6.16 13.53 5.02
C LEU A 51 -5.05 14.54 5.31
N LYS A 52 -4.31 14.92 4.27
CA LYS A 52 -3.26 15.93 4.38
C LYS A 52 -3.84 17.27 4.83
N GLU A 53 -4.93 17.71 4.21
CA GLU A 53 -5.57 18.99 4.52
C GLU A 53 -6.18 19.01 5.92
N LYS A 54 -6.84 17.92 6.31
CA LYS A 54 -7.54 17.86 7.59
C LYS A 54 -6.61 17.71 8.77
N TYR A 55 -5.61 16.86 8.66
CA TYR A 55 -4.76 16.48 9.80
C TYR A 55 -3.34 16.98 9.71
N ASN A 56 -3.01 17.74 8.67
CA ASN A 56 -1.66 18.28 8.44
C ASN A 56 -0.59 17.18 8.38
N ALA A 57 -0.94 16.04 7.76
CA ALA A 57 0.03 14.98 7.54
C ALA A 57 1.16 15.48 6.64
N GLU A 58 2.40 15.21 7.03
CA GLU A 58 3.58 15.65 6.27
C GLU A 58 4.00 14.66 5.20
N GLY A 59 3.49 13.44 5.26
CA GLY A 59 3.73 12.42 4.25
C GLY A 59 2.65 11.36 4.31
N ILE A 60 2.73 10.39 3.40
CA ILE A 60 1.82 9.26 3.38
C ILE A 60 2.55 8.02 2.86
N ASN A 61 2.34 6.89 3.53
CA ASN A 61 2.74 5.61 3.00
C ASN A 61 1.53 4.94 2.37
N ILE A 62 1.71 4.46 1.16
CA ILE A 62 0.69 3.71 0.41
C ILE A 62 1.25 2.30 0.29
N LEU A 63 0.70 1.37 1.08
CA LEU A 63 1.26 0.04 1.22
C LEU A 63 0.29 -1.03 0.76
N HIS A 64 0.82 -2.00 0.04
CA HIS A 64 0.09 -3.16 -0.41
C HIS A 64 0.96 -4.41 -0.27
N ALA A 65 0.35 -5.54 0.07
CA ALA A 65 1.02 -6.82 0.14
C ALA A 65 0.20 -7.85 -0.63
N SER A 66 0.80 -8.49 -1.62
CA SER A 66 0.23 -9.60 -2.36
C SER A 66 1.03 -10.87 -2.07
N GLY A 67 0.34 -11.87 -1.53
CA GLY A 67 0.94 -13.15 -1.18
C GLY A 67 1.35 -13.22 0.29
N LYS A 68 1.30 -14.44 0.82
CA LYS A 68 1.59 -14.70 2.23
C LYS A 68 3.03 -14.31 2.61
N VAL A 69 3.99 -14.59 1.73
CA VAL A 69 5.40 -14.27 1.96
C VAL A 69 5.63 -12.75 2.02
N ALA A 70 4.78 -11.97 1.35
CA ALA A 70 4.82 -10.51 1.40
C ALA A 70 4.00 -9.95 2.58
N GLN A 71 3.55 -10.82 3.50
CA GLN A 71 2.79 -10.47 4.71
C GLN A 71 1.33 -10.08 4.45
N GLN A 72 0.75 -10.54 3.36
CA GLN A 72 -0.69 -10.43 3.16
C GLN A 72 -1.40 -11.32 4.19
N SER A 73 -2.22 -10.72 5.04
CA SER A 73 -2.96 -11.44 6.08
C SER A 73 -4.45 -11.63 5.74
N CYS A 74 -5.01 -10.74 4.94
CA CYS A 74 -6.39 -10.81 4.47
C CYS A 74 -6.37 -10.95 2.95
N PHE A 75 -6.99 -12.01 2.43
CA PHE A 75 -6.96 -12.31 0.99
C PHE A 75 -8.13 -11.70 0.23
N HIS A 76 -8.44 -10.48 0.58
CA HIS A 76 -9.22 -9.54 -0.21
C HIS A 76 -8.31 -8.34 -0.48
N PHE A 77 -8.14 -7.98 -1.75
CA PHE A 77 -7.25 -6.89 -2.16
C PHE A 77 -7.50 -5.63 -1.32
N HIS A 78 -6.46 -5.11 -0.71
CA HIS A 78 -6.54 -3.87 0.05
C HIS A 78 -5.24 -3.09 -0.01
N ILE A 79 -5.37 -1.77 0.07
CA ILE A 79 -4.25 -0.86 0.15
C ILE A 79 -4.38 -0.07 1.45
N HIS A 80 -3.27 0.01 2.20
CA HIS A 80 -3.18 0.84 3.39
C HIS A 80 -2.76 2.24 3.00
N LEU A 81 -3.49 3.24 3.51
CA LEU A 81 -3.06 4.64 3.49
C LEU A 81 -2.67 4.99 4.92
N ILE A 82 -1.41 5.30 5.12
CA ILE A 82 -0.86 5.60 6.44
C ILE A 82 -0.31 7.02 6.42
N PRO A 83 -1.08 8.00 6.92
CA PRO A 83 -0.56 9.37 7.06
C PRO A 83 0.63 9.38 8.01
N ARG A 84 1.66 10.12 7.64
CA ARG A 84 2.87 10.19 8.44
C ARG A 84 3.03 11.59 9.04
N TYR A 85 3.42 11.62 10.30
CA TYR A 85 3.59 12.84 11.07
C TYR A 85 5.01 12.89 11.62
N LYS A 86 5.53 14.09 11.80
CA LYS A 86 6.86 14.26 12.34
C LYS A 86 6.96 13.58 13.72
N ASP A 87 8.01 12.80 13.92
CA ASP A 87 8.28 12.11 15.18
C ASP A 87 7.18 11.12 15.62
N ASP A 88 6.47 10.51 14.66
CA ASP A 88 5.40 9.56 14.95
C ASP A 88 5.90 8.17 15.41
N GLY A 89 7.20 7.94 15.34
CA GLY A 89 7.80 6.69 15.83
C GLY A 89 7.57 5.47 14.96
N LEU A 90 6.93 5.63 13.78
CA LEU A 90 6.65 4.50 12.90
C LEU A 90 7.80 4.27 11.92
N ASP A 91 8.08 3.00 11.68
CA ASP A 91 9.01 2.59 10.64
C ASP A 91 8.27 1.61 9.71
N THR A 92 7.97 2.07 8.50
CA THR A 92 7.30 1.26 7.48
C THR A 92 8.26 0.81 6.38
N TRP A 93 9.55 1.09 6.53
CA TRP A 93 10.56 0.75 5.54
C TRP A 93 11.55 -0.26 6.11
N PRO A 94 11.79 -1.39 5.44
CA PRO A 94 12.74 -2.38 5.95
C PRO A 94 14.18 -1.88 5.84
N GLU A 95 15.04 -2.43 6.69
CA GLU A 95 16.46 -2.23 6.53
C GLU A 95 16.95 -2.89 5.24
N THR A 96 18.04 -2.37 4.66
CA THR A 96 18.65 -2.98 3.49
C THR A 96 19.16 -4.39 3.84
N GLY A 97 18.78 -5.38 3.05
CA GLY A 97 19.10 -6.77 3.37
C GLY A 97 19.57 -7.62 2.21
N TYR A 98 19.69 -7.05 1.01
CA TYR A 98 20.16 -7.80 -0.13
C TYR A 98 21.67 -8.02 -0.03
N LYS A 99 22.10 -9.29 0.04
CA LYS A 99 23.48 -9.65 0.34
C LYS A 99 24.22 -10.35 -0.80
N GLU A 100 23.56 -10.55 -1.92
CA GLU A 100 24.18 -11.20 -3.08
C GLU A 100 24.81 -10.17 -4.00
N ASP A 101 25.92 -10.56 -4.65
CA ASP A 101 26.66 -9.67 -5.54
C ASP A 101 26.19 -9.79 -6.99
N ASN A 102 25.07 -10.47 -7.24
CA ASN A 102 24.57 -10.76 -8.59
C ASN A 102 23.60 -9.70 -9.13
N PHE A 103 23.45 -8.56 -8.47
CA PHE A 103 22.47 -7.57 -8.88
C PHE A 103 22.68 -6.99 -10.29
N PRO A 104 23.91 -6.85 -10.84
CA PRO A 104 24.04 -6.36 -12.21
C PRO A 104 23.41 -7.32 -13.23
N GLU A 105 23.60 -8.63 -13.05
CA GLU A 105 23.03 -9.66 -13.92
C GLU A 105 21.50 -9.70 -13.78
N VAL A 106 21.01 -9.63 -12.56
CA VAL A 106 19.57 -9.63 -12.28
C VAL A 106 18.87 -8.45 -12.98
N TYR A 107 19.42 -7.25 -12.86
CA TYR A 107 18.80 -6.06 -13.46
C TYR A 107 18.95 -6.03 -14.98
N LYS A 108 19.99 -6.62 -15.52
CA LYS A 108 20.12 -6.84 -16.97
C LYS A 108 19.01 -7.76 -17.48
N ASP A 109 18.76 -8.86 -16.77
CA ASP A 109 17.70 -9.81 -17.12
C ASP A 109 16.33 -9.15 -17.04
N ILE A 110 16.09 -8.36 -15.98
CA ILE A 110 14.83 -7.62 -15.83
C ILE A 110 14.62 -6.64 -16.98
N ALA A 111 15.66 -5.91 -17.38
CA ALA A 111 15.58 -4.96 -18.50
C ALA A 111 15.17 -5.65 -19.79
N ASN A 112 15.55 -6.91 -19.98
CA ASN A 112 15.23 -7.69 -21.17
C ASN A 112 13.78 -8.22 -21.18
N LEU A 113 13.00 -8.03 -20.10
CA LEU A 113 11.58 -8.40 -20.04
C LEU A 113 10.68 -7.37 -20.72
N PHE A 114 11.19 -6.18 -20.94
CA PHE A 114 10.44 -5.05 -21.51
C PHE A 114 11.02 -4.64 -22.85
#